data_39684b7e240ff1865ac2f0820245d36b
#
_entry.id   39684b7e240ff1865ac2f0820245d36b
#
_cell.length_a   1.000
_cell.length_b   1.000
_cell.length_c   1.000
_cell.angle_alpha   90.00
_cell.angle_beta   90.00
_cell.angle_gamma   90.00
#
_symmetry.space_group_name_H-M   'P 1'
#
loop_
_entity.id
_entity.type
_entity.pdbx_description
1 polymer ?
#
loop_
_entity_poly.entity_id
_entity_poly.type
_entity_poly.pdbx_seq_one_letter_code
_entity_poly.pdbx_strand_id
1 'polypeptide(L)'
;MCDSGLVSSTEANALRDVVDTPTFLNNLAGKLGLPGSSPALSGPPSLALKNSTPTLSTAGSQIPWRRSNVRHTSNELYVDIVETLHVTFAPSGRPLTAFARGSIAFTAKVSGVPDLLLTLATSSSGSNIADRGDKVRRLMALPVFHPCVRLSRWKDRGELSFVPPDGRFVLAGYEVDLLDE
;
A
#
# COMPACT_ATOMS: atom_id res chain seq x y z
N MET A 1 1.08 -8.92 15.46
CA MET A 1 0.78 -7.51 15.66
C MET A 1 -0.64 -7.28 15.21
N CYS A 2 -1.47 -6.67 16.03
CA CYS A 2 -2.87 -6.40 15.70
C CYS A 2 -3.07 -4.89 15.62
N ASP A 3 -3.77 -4.44 14.58
CA ASP A 3 -4.23 -3.07 14.46
C ASP A 3 -5.75 -3.07 14.56
N SER A 4 -6.30 -2.31 15.51
CA SER A 4 -7.75 -2.23 15.77
C SER A 4 -8.45 -3.59 15.95
N GLY A 5 -7.76 -4.58 16.52
CA GLY A 5 -8.28 -5.93 16.73
C GLY A 5 -8.18 -6.88 15.54
N LEU A 6 -7.67 -6.43 14.41
CA LEU A 6 -7.39 -7.26 13.24
C LEU A 6 -5.92 -7.69 13.21
N VAL A 7 -5.67 -8.96 12.88
CA VAL A 7 -4.31 -9.47 12.73
C VAL A 7 -3.75 -8.94 11.41
N SER A 8 -2.77 -8.03 11.47
CA SER A 8 -2.15 -7.43 10.29
C SER A 8 -1.07 -8.31 9.64
N SER A 9 -0.42 -9.18 10.41
CA SER A 9 0.52 -10.16 9.89
C SER A 9 0.71 -11.32 10.87
N THR A 10 0.76 -12.54 10.33
CA THR A 10 1.07 -13.77 11.07
C THR A 10 2.42 -14.35 10.66
N GLU A 11 3.09 -13.77 9.68
CA GLU A 11 4.38 -14.26 9.20
C GLU A 11 5.51 -13.93 10.16
N ALA A 12 6.24 -14.95 10.60
CA ALA A 12 7.34 -14.82 11.57
C ALA A 12 8.47 -13.90 11.07
N ASN A 13 8.72 -13.87 9.77
CA ASN A 13 9.75 -13.00 9.17
C ASN A 13 9.32 -11.53 9.13
N ALA A 14 8.04 -11.26 8.86
CA ALA A 14 7.49 -9.91 8.88
C ALA A 14 7.44 -9.35 10.32
N LEU A 15 7.20 -10.22 11.31
CA LEU A 15 7.20 -9.84 12.72
C LEU A 15 8.62 -9.58 13.25
N ARG A 16 9.65 -10.26 12.73
CA ARG A 16 11.04 -10.00 13.11
C ARG A 16 11.53 -8.61 12.75
N ASP A 17 11.08 -8.07 11.61
CA ASP A 17 11.48 -6.73 11.16
C ASP A 17 10.79 -5.61 11.94
N VAL A 18 9.67 -5.92 12.59
CA VAL A 18 8.86 -4.94 13.36
C VAL A 18 9.16 -5.00 14.86
N VAL A 19 9.61 -6.15 15.37
CA VAL A 19 9.97 -6.31 16.77
C VAL A 19 11.48 -6.08 16.94
N ASP A 20 11.84 -4.87 17.36
CA ASP A 20 13.22 -4.53 17.74
C ASP A 20 13.62 -5.32 19.00
N THR A 21 14.22 -6.48 18.78
CA THR A 21 14.73 -7.32 19.88
C THR A 21 16.03 -6.83 20.56
N PRO A 22 16.85 -5.91 19.98
CA PRO A 22 18.10 -5.50 20.62
C PRO A 22 17.92 -4.67 21.89
N THR A 23 16.86 -3.87 21.97
CA THR A 23 16.68 -2.90 23.07
C THR A 23 16.29 -3.54 24.37
N PHE A 24 15.57 -4.66 24.32
CA PHE A 24 15.12 -5.36 25.53
C PHE A 24 16.26 -6.08 26.26
N LEU A 25 17.16 -6.71 25.49
CA LEU A 25 18.33 -7.40 26.06
C LEU A 25 19.35 -6.43 26.66
N ASN A 26 19.56 -5.28 26.04
CA ASN A 26 20.45 -4.26 26.54
C ASN A 26 19.91 -3.57 27.82
N ASN A 27 18.61 -3.38 27.94
CA ASN A 27 17.97 -2.85 29.14
C ASN A 27 17.92 -3.88 30.28
N LEU A 28 17.88 -5.18 29.96
CA LEU A 28 17.95 -6.22 31.01
C LEU A 28 19.37 -6.38 31.55
N ALA A 29 20.39 -6.31 30.70
CA ALA A 29 21.79 -6.40 31.10
C ALA A 29 22.22 -5.22 31.96
N GLY A 30 21.66 -4.02 31.73
CA GLY A 30 21.90 -2.84 32.56
C GLY A 30 21.21 -2.87 33.91
N LYS A 31 20.14 -3.66 34.10
CA LYS A 31 19.42 -3.81 35.40
C LYS A 31 19.88 -4.98 36.26
N LEU A 32 20.59 -5.94 35.71
CA LEU A 32 21.14 -7.07 36.44
C LEU A 32 22.60 -6.81 36.86
N GLY A 33 22.84 -5.72 37.58
CA GLY A 33 24.14 -5.33 38.06
C GLY A 33 25.02 -6.53 38.42
N LEU A 34 25.79 -7.04 37.47
CA LEU A 34 26.87 -8.00 37.72
C LEU A 34 28.09 -7.22 38.19
N PRO A 35 28.53 -7.38 39.46
CA PRO A 35 29.73 -6.76 39.96
C PRO A 35 30.97 -7.52 39.52
N GLY A 36 31.92 -6.83 38.99
CA GLY A 36 33.28 -7.31 38.83
C GLY A 36 33.76 -7.22 37.38
N SER A 37 34.63 -6.38 37.06
CA SER A 37 35.97 -6.14 37.50
C SER A 37 36.58 -4.99 36.71
N SER A 38 37.13 -4.03 37.44
CA SER A 38 38.16 -3.11 36.94
C SER A 38 39.55 -3.71 37.23
N PRO A 39 40.70 -3.09 36.94
CA PRO A 39 41.02 -1.97 36.04
C PRO A 39 42.25 -2.20 35.17
N ALA A 40 42.46 -1.24 34.27
CA ALA A 40 43.71 -0.74 33.73
C ALA A 40 44.80 -1.70 33.24
N LEU A 41 45.08 -1.58 31.97
CA LEU A 41 46.46 -1.50 31.48
C LEU A 41 46.48 -0.77 30.12
N SER A 42 47.29 0.26 30.12
CA SER A 42 47.68 1.08 28.98
C SER A 42 48.29 0.26 27.83
N GLY A 43 47.78 0.42 26.61
CA GLY A 43 48.38 -0.06 25.38
C GLY A 43 47.86 0.77 24.19
N PRO A 44 48.67 0.91 23.13
CA PRO A 44 48.57 1.99 22.15
C PRO A 44 47.38 1.86 21.18
N PRO A 45 47.06 2.93 20.43
CA PRO A 45 45.81 3.11 19.76
C PRO A 45 45.78 2.32 18.45
N SER A 46 44.95 1.37 18.35
CA SER A 46 44.58 0.79 17.07
C SER A 46 43.17 0.26 17.07
N LEU A 47 42.49 0.67 16.03
CA LEU A 47 41.18 0.21 15.62
C LEU A 47 40.03 0.79 16.46
N ALA A 48 39.71 2.03 16.11
CA ALA A 48 38.35 2.54 16.26
C ALA A 48 37.39 1.55 15.61
N LEU A 49 36.94 0.57 16.39
CA LEU A 49 35.70 -0.09 16.12
C LEU A 49 34.66 1.03 16.12
N LYS A 50 34.34 1.54 14.94
CA LYS A 50 33.17 2.37 14.77
C LYS A 50 32.02 1.54 15.34
N ASN A 51 31.68 1.79 16.61
CA ASN A 51 30.32 1.59 17.08
C ASN A 51 29.46 2.47 16.19
N SER A 52 29.16 1.96 15.01
CA SER A 52 27.95 2.33 14.32
C SER A 52 26.83 1.88 15.28
N THR A 53 26.54 2.75 16.28
CA THR A 53 25.17 2.83 16.73
C THR A 53 24.37 2.77 15.45
N PRO A 54 23.46 1.79 15.26
CA PRO A 54 22.47 1.93 14.22
C PRO A 54 21.74 3.21 14.62
N THR A 55 22.23 4.35 14.11
CA THR A 55 21.33 5.47 13.95
C THR A 55 20.16 4.85 13.24
N LEU A 56 19.09 4.71 13.98
CA LEU A 56 17.77 4.53 13.43
C LEU A 56 17.63 5.63 12.40
N SER A 57 18.16 5.36 11.22
CA SER A 57 17.84 6.13 10.03
C SER A 57 16.37 5.79 9.77
N THR A 58 15.54 6.45 10.57
CA THR A 58 14.11 6.64 10.36
C THR A 58 13.83 7.40 9.05
N ALA A 59 14.79 7.39 8.14
CA ALA A 59 14.62 7.63 6.73
C ALA A 59 14.21 6.36 6.00
N GLY A 60 13.75 5.34 6.70
CA GLY A 60 12.98 4.25 6.14
C GLY A 60 11.75 4.85 5.48
N SER A 61 11.49 4.46 4.28
CA SER A 61 10.34 4.88 3.47
C SER A 61 9.13 5.06 4.39
N GLN A 62 8.63 6.30 4.52
CA GLN A 62 7.39 6.58 5.24
C GLN A 62 6.18 5.87 4.62
N ILE A 63 6.41 5.14 3.55
CA ILE A 63 5.43 4.42 2.75
C ILE A 63 5.66 2.91 2.96
N PRO A 64 4.80 2.22 3.73
CA PRO A 64 5.02 0.81 4.09
C PRO A 64 5.06 -0.15 2.90
N TRP A 65 4.33 0.16 1.82
CA TRP A 65 4.19 -0.70 0.65
C TRP A 65 5.23 -0.45 -0.45
N ARG A 66 6.15 0.55 -0.28
CA ARG A 66 7.16 0.85 -1.28
C ARG A 66 8.49 1.22 -0.66
N ARG A 67 9.55 0.59 -1.12
CA ARG A 67 10.92 0.92 -0.72
C ARG A 67 11.36 2.23 -1.38
N SER A 68 12.15 3.03 -0.67
CA SER A 68 12.62 4.34 -1.16
C SER A 68 13.64 4.26 -2.30
N ASN A 69 14.37 3.15 -2.41
CA ASN A 69 15.47 2.96 -3.35
C ASN A 69 15.14 2.06 -4.54
N VAL A 70 13.87 1.94 -4.90
CA VAL A 70 13.43 1.18 -6.08
C VAL A 70 14.07 1.76 -7.33
N ARG A 71 14.70 0.91 -8.14
CA ARG A 71 15.31 1.28 -9.42
C ARG A 71 14.96 0.24 -10.48
N HIS A 72 14.56 0.74 -11.65
CA HIS A 72 14.30 -0.06 -12.85
C HIS A 72 15.13 0.48 -14.00
N THR A 73 15.53 -0.37 -14.93
CA THR A 73 16.27 0.01 -16.13
C THR A 73 15.43 0.88 -17.06
N SER A 74 14.12 0.55 -17.16
CA SER A 74 13.12 1.37 -17.84
C SER A 74 11.93 1.57 -16.93
N ASN A 75 11.31 2.75 -16.99
CA ASN A 75 10.09 3.03 -16.27
C ASN A 75 8.89 2.59 -17.12
N GLU A 76 8.14 1.63 -16.59
CA GLU A 76 6.97 1.04 -17.25
C GLU A 76 5.78 1.05 -16.29
N LEU A 77 4.61 1.38 -16.83
CA LEU A 77 3.36 1.37 -16.10
C LEU A 77 2.28 0.75 -16.97
N TYR A 78 1.67 -0.33 -16.49
CA TYR A 78 0.55 -0.99 -17.15
C TYR A 78 -0.67 -0.97 -16.25
N VAL A 79 -1.83 -0.79 -16.86
CA VAL A 79 -3.13 -0.75 -16.19
C VAL A 79 -4.07 -1.69 -16.92
N ASP A 80 -4.61 -2.64 -16.19
CA ASP A 80 -5.60 -3.59 -16.68
C ASP A 80 -6.92 -3.35 -15.93
N ILE A 81 -8.01 -3.13 -16.66
CA ILE A 81 -9.36 -3.13 -16.11
C ILE A 81 -10.01 -4.43 -16.55
N VAL A 82 -10.36 -5.25 -15.56
CA VAL A 82 -11.01 -6.54 -15.82
C VAL A 82 -12.40 -6.51 -15.20
N GLU A 83 -13.42 -6.71 -16.01
CA GLU A 83 -14.82 -6.74 -15.60
C GLU A 83 -15.46 -8.08 -15.92
N THR A 84 -16.23 -8.59 -14.99
CA THR A 84 -17.03 -9.82 -15.16
C THR A 84 -18.49 -9.47 -15.03
N LEU A 85 -19.24 -9.79 -16.08
CA LEU A 85 -20.68 -9.53 -16.14
C LEU A 85 -21.47 -10.69 -15.50
N HIS A 86 -22.38 -10.36 -14.62
CA HIS A 86 -23.31 -11.27 -13.98
C HIS A 86 -24.74 -10.86 -14.31
N VAL A 87 -25.48 -11.71 -14.99
CA VAL A 87 -26.86 -11.43 -15.40
C VAL A 87 -27.76 -12.62 -15.11
N THR A 88 -28.92 -12.37 -14.50
CA THR A 88 -29.98 -13.35 -14.31
C THR A 88 -31.20 -12.92 -15.09
N PHE A 89 -31.76 -13.82 -15.89
CA PHE A 89 -32.94 -13.57 -16.69
C PHE A 89 -34.17 -14.30 -16.15
N ALA A 90 -35.32 -13.66 -16.25
CA ALA A 90 -36.60 -14.32 -16.11
C ALA A 90 -36.89 -15.23 -17.32
N PRO A 91 -37.81 -16.19 -17.22
CA PRO A 91 -38.24 -17.00 -18.39
C PRO A 91 -38.78 -16.17 -19.55
N SER A 92 -39.24 -14.95 -19.28
CA SER A 92 -39.70 -13.99 -20.30
C SER A 92 -38.56 -13.29 -21.07
N GLY A 93 -37.29 -13.56 -20.72
CA GLY A 93 -36.12 -12.89 -21.29
C GLY A 93 -35.78 -11.53 -20.67
N ARG A 94 -36.59 -11.07 -19.69
CA ARG A 94 -36.28 -9.81 -18.98
C ARG A 94 -35.17 -10.03 -17.96
N PRO A 95 -34.13 -9.16 -17.89
CA PRO A 95 -33.14 -9.24 -16.82
C PRO A 95 -33.79 -8.96 -15.45
N LEU A 96 -33.49 -9.81 -14.48
CA LEU A 96 -33.90 -9.65 -13.08
C LEU A 96 -32.80 -8.99 -12.27
N THR A 97 -31.55 -9.37 -12.54
CA THR A 97 -30.35 -8.76 -11.98
C THR A 97 -29.30 -8.66 -13.07
N ALA A 98 -28.59 -7.55 -13.12
CA ALA A 98 -27.47 -7.38 -14.00
C ALA A 98 -26.44 -6.47 -13.32
N PHE A 99 -25.27 -7.00 -13.06
CA PHE A 99 -24.18 -6.21 -12.47
C PHE A 99 -22.83 -6.66 -13.03
N ALA A 100 -21.87 -5.74 -13.04
CA ALA A 100 -20.50 -6.02 -13.40
C ALA A 100 -19.60 -5.92 -12.15
N ARG A 101 -18.76 -6.92 -11.93
CA ARG A 101 -17.67 -6.86 -10.94
C ARG A 101 -16.40 -6.52 -11.65
N GLY A 102 -15.80 -5.39 -11.26
CA GLY A 102 -14.60 -4.87 -11.85
C GLY A 102 -13.41 -4.87 -10.89
N SER A 103 -12.23 -4.99 -11.46
CA SER A 103 -10.97 -4.77 -10.77
C SER A 103 -10.02 -3.95 -11.64
N ILE A 104 -9.31 -3.01 -11.02
CA ILE A 104 -8.27 -2.21 -11.64
C ILE A 104 -6.93 -2.72 -11.13
N ALA A 105 -6.20 -3.41 -11.98
CA ALA A 105 -4.88 -3.95 -11.67
C ALA A 105 -3.78 -3.09 -12.30
N PHE A 106 -2.70 -2.91 -11.56
CA PHE A 106 -1.51 -2.19 -12.01
C PHE A 106 -0.30 -3.11 -12.03
N THR A 107 0.58 -2.87 -13.00
CA THR A 107 1.96 -3.34 -12.96
C THR A 107 2.85 -2.11 -13.04
N ALA A 108 3.47 -1.74 -11.91
CA ALA A 108 4.31 -0.56 -11.80
C ALA A 108 5.78 -0.97 -11.67
N LYS A 109 6.56 -0.70 -12.70
CA LYS A 109 8.03 -0.80 -12.72
C LYS A 109 8.59 0.60 -12.91
N VAL A 110 8.51 1.43 -11.88
CA VAL A 110 8.90 2.83 -11.92
C VAL A 110 9.93 3.10 -10.84
N SER A 111 11.00 3.79 -11.17
CA SER A 111 12.08 4.11 -10.22
C SER A 111 11.66 5.20 -9.22
N GLY A 112 12.23 5.16 -8.02
CA GLY A 112 11.97 6.14 -6.97
C GLY A 112 10.59 6.00 -6.32
N VAL A 113 9.98 7.11 -5.96
CA VAL A 113 8.67 7.21 -5.30
C VAL A 113 7.73 8.06 -6.17
N PRO A 114 7.15 7.49 -7.24
CA PRO A 114 6.26 8.23 -8.12
C PRO A 114 4.92 8.52 -7.43
N ASP A 115 4.38 9.69 -7.67
CA ASP A 115 3.02 10.05 -7.27
C ASP A 115 2.12 10.01 -8.51
N LEU A 116 1.12 9.13 -8.50
CA LEU A 116 0.25 8.87 -9.62
C LEU A 116 -1.15 9.41 -9.38
N LEU A 117 -1.77 9.87 -10.46
CA LEU A 117 -3.17 10.28 -10.50
C LEU A 117 -3.86 9.50 -11.62
N LEU A 118 -4.87 8.71 -11.27
CA LEU A 118 -5.74 8.02 -12.22
C LEU A 118 -7.11 8.68 -12.20
N THR A 119 -7.54 9.15 -13.37
CA THR A 119 -8.88 9.66 -13.59
C THR A 119 -9.64 8.66 -14.46
N LEU A 120 -10.76 8.18 -13.95
CA LEU A 120 -11.65 7.29 -14.67
C LEU A 120 -12.71 8.11 -15.42
N ALA A 121 -13.14 7.61 -16.56
CA ALA A 121 -14.20 8.23 -17.35
C ALA A 121 -15.15 7.13 -17.86
N THR A 122 -16.43 7.45 -17.94
CA THR A 122 -17.44 6.60 -18.58
C THR A 122 -17.76 7.16 -19.95
N SER A 123 -18.31 6.33 -20.84
CA SER A 123 -18.69 6.74 -22.21
C SER A 123 -19.68 7.92 -22.25
N SER A 124 -20.50 8.05 -21.22
CA SER A 124 -21.48 9.12 -21.07
C SER A 124 -20.99 10.30 -20.22
N SER A 125 -19.69 10.36 -19.91
CA SER A 125 -19.11 11.46 -19.15
C SER A 125 -18.97 12.71 -20.00
N GLY A 126 -19.45 13.84 -19.52
CA GLY A 126 -19.27 15.16 -20.14
C GLY A 126 -17.80 15.60 -20.21
N SER A 127 -17.52 16.74 -20.79
CA SER A 127 -16.18 17.29 -20.95
C SER A 127 -15.50 17.70 -19.64
N ASN A 128 -16.27 17.98 -18.59
CA ASN A 128 -15.75 18.45 -17.29
C ASN A 128 -15.20 17.30 -16.45
N ILE A 129 -13.97 17.45 -15.94
CA ILE A 129 -13.29 16.46 -15.12
C ILE A 129 -14.05 16.21 -13.80
N ALA A 130 -14.62 17.25 -13.20
CA ALA A 130 -15.39 17.14 -11.96
C ALA A 130 -16.66 16.28 -12.14
N ASP A 131 -17.40 16.49 -13.23
CA ASP A 131 -18.60 15.71 -13.54
C ASP A 131 -18.26 14.22 -13.81
N ARG A 132 -17.08 13.96 -14.40
CA ARG A 132 -16.59 12.59 -14.64
C ARG A 132 -16.36 11.86 -13.32
N GLY A 133 -15.67 12.47 -12.38
CA GLY A 133 -15.37 11.87 -11.10
C GLY A 133 -16.63 11.57 -10.28
N ASP A 134 -17.56 12.50 -10.25
CA ASP A 134 -18.85 12.32 -9.56
C ASP A 134 -19.69 11.19 -10.17
N LYS A 135 -19.70 11.09 -11.49
CA LYS A 135 -20.42 10.03 -12.18
C LYS A 135 -19.78 8.67 -11.91
N VAL A 136 -18.48 8.55 -12.03
CA VAL A 136 -17.75 7.30 -11.71
C VAL A 136 -18.01 6.88 -10.26
N ARG A 137 -17.98 7.82 -9.32
CA ARG A 137 -18.22 7.53 -7.91
C ARG A 137 -19.64 7.03 -7.61
N ARG A 138 -20.64 7.50 -8.38
CA ARG A 138 -22.04 7.00 -8.25
C ARG A 138 -22.20 5.62 -8.86
N LEU A 139 -21.52 5.34 -9.99
CA LEU A 139 -21.59 4.07 -10.68
C LEU A 139 -20.86 2.94 -9.94
N MET A 140 -19.74 3.26 -9.29
CA MET A 140 -18.96 2.27 -8.55
C MET A 140 -19.58 1.99 -7.18
N ALA A 141 -20.38 0.94 -7.09
CA ALA A 141 -20.89 0.45 -5.82
C ALA A 141 -19.82 -0.34 -5.07
N LEU A 142 -19.85 -0.26 -3.73
CA LEU A 142 -18.96 -1.00 -2.82
C LEU A 142 -17.46 -0.94 -3.21
N PRO A 143 -16.89 0.24 -3.52
CA PRO A 143 -15.51 0.31 -3.94
C PRO A 143 -14.56 -0.07 -2.81
N VAL A 144 -13.63 -0.99 -3.10
CA VAL A 144 -12.56 -1.40 -2.21
C VAL A 144 -11.24 -0.95 -2.80
N PHE A 145 -10.42 -0.27 -2.03
CA PHE A 145 -9.15 0.30 -2.50
C PHE A 145 -7.95 -0.30 -1.80
N HIS A 146 -6.85 -0.41 -2.54
CA HIS A 146 -5.55 -0.71 -1.94
C HIS A 146 -5.16 0.39 -0.94
N PRO A 147 -4.48 0.07 0.18
CA PRO A 147 -4.06 1.06 1.19
C PRO A 147 -3.21 2.22 0.65
N CYS A 148 -2.61 2.07 -0.53
CA CYS A 148 -1.86 3.15 -1.17
C CYS A 148 -2.74 4.31 -1.67
N VAL A 149 -4.05 4.11 -1.81
CA VAL A 149 -4.97 5.13 -2.36
C VAL A 149 -5.29 6.19 -1.30
N ARG A 150 -5.18 7.45 -1.70
CA ARG A 150 -5.59 8.59 -0.86
C ARG A 150 -7.10 8.80 -0.98
N LEU A 151 -7.84 8.29 -0.01
CA LEU A 151 -9.31 8.30 -0.01
C LEU A 151 -9.93 9.70 -0.01
N SER A 152 -9.24 10.74 0.46
CA SER A 152 -9.72 12.11 0.41
C SER A 152 -9.99 12.55 -1.02
N ARG A 153 -9.04 12.33 -1.93
CA ARG A 153 -9.20 12.66 -3.35
C ARG A 153 -10.34 11.91 -4.02
N TRP A 154 -10.51 10.64 -3.67
CA TRP A 154 -11.63 9.86 -4.17
C TRP A 154 -12.97 10.44 -3.71
N LYS A 155 -13.09 10.76 -2.41
CA LYS A 155 -14.32 11.33 -1.85
C LYS A 155 -14.66 12.70 -2.45
N ASP A 156 -13.65 13.53 -2.68
CA ASP A 156 -13.86 14.92 -3.13
C ASP A 156 -14.07 15.02 -4.64
N ARG A 157 -13.33 14.23 -5.44
CA ARG A 157 -13.25 14.39 -6.89
C ARG A 157 -13.46 13.11 -7.69
N GLY A 158 -13.61 11.94 -7.06
CA GLY A 158 -13.66 10.66 -7.77
C GLY A 158 -12.34 10.30 -8.50
N GLU A 159 -11.22 10.85 -8.04
CA GLU A 159 -9.90 10.61 -8.59
C GLU A 159 -9.11 9.67 -7.68
N LEU A 160 -8.36 8.74 -8.24
CA LEU A 160 -7.48 7.83 -7.50
C LEU A 160 -6.04 8.38 -7.52
N SER A 161 -5.62 8.95 -6.40
CA SER A 161 -4.25 9.43 -6.20
C SER A 161 -3.50 8.49 -5.27
N PHE A 162 -2.30 8.05 -5.67
CA PHE A 162 -1.57 7.03 -4.92
C PHE A 162 -0.08 7.00 -5.28
N VAL A 163 0.70 6.45 -4.35
CA VAL A 163 2.07 6.00 -4.63
C VAL A 163 2.01 4.50 -4.82
N PRO A 164 2.31 3.96 -6.02
CA PRO A 164 2.13 2.55 -6.31
C PRO A 164 3.12 1.69 -5.54
N PRO A 165 2.73 0.50 -5.05
CA PRO A 165 3.65 -0.58 -4.76
C PRO A 165 4.54 -0.89 -5.98
N ASP A 166 5.69 -1.50 -5.75
CA ASP A 166 6.53 -1.98 -6.84
C ASP A 166 6.02 -3.33 -7.34
N GLY A 167 5.92 -3.50 -8.66
CA GLY A 167 5.40 -4.70 -9.30
C GLY A 167 3.89 -4.70 -9.52
N ARG A 168 3.26 -5.87 -9.47
CA ARG A 168 1.83 -6.06 -9.76
C ARG A 168 0.99 -6.01 -8.49
N PHE A 169 -0.10 -5.24 -8.53
CA PHE A 169 -1.07 -5.12 -7.43
C PHE A 169 -2.45 -4.75 -7.97
N VAL A 170 -3.49 -4.98 -7.16
CA VAL A 170 -4.85 -4.53 -7.46
C VAL A 170 -5.07 -3.20 -6.75
N LEU A 171 -5.33 -2.14 -7.53
CA LEU A 171 -5.56 -0.79 -7.01
C LEU A 171 -6.96 -0.64 -6.42
N ALA A 172 -7.96 -1.15 -7.14
CA ALA A 172 -9.35 -1.05 -6.73
C ALA A 172 -10.16 -2.25 -7.22
N GLY A 173 -11.16 -2.64 -6.42
CA GLY A 173 -12.25 -3.51 -6.82
C GLY A 173 -13.56 -2.77 -6.66
N TYR A 174 -14.57 -3.06 -7.51
CA TYR A 174 -15.85 -2.38 -7.51
C TYR A 174 -16.95 -3.25 -8.10
N GLU A 175 -18.18 -2.83 -7.90
CA GLU A 175 -19.35 -3.37 -8.55
C GLU A 175 -20.14 -2.24 -9.22
N VAL A 176 -20.73 -2.51 -10.37
CA VAL A 176 -21.60 -1.57 -11.10
C VAL A 176 -22.94 -2.26 -11.32
N ASP A 177 -24.03 -1.64 -10.86
CA ASP A 177 -25.36 -2.07 -11.21
C ASP A 177 -25.68 -1.59 -12.63
N LEU A 178 -26.17 -2.50 -13.48
CA LEU A 178 -26.48 -2.22 -14.89
C LEU A 178 -28.00 -2.07 -15.12
N LEU A 179 -28.81 -2.20 -14.07
CA LEU A 179 -30.25 -2.02 -14.16
C LEU A 179 -30.70 -0.62 -13.73
N ASP A 180 -29.86 0.08 -12.95
CA ASP A 180 -30.14 1.42 -12.42
C ASP A 180 -29.67 2.58 -13.35
N GLU A 181 -29.38 2.31 -14.64
CA GLU A 181 -29.04 3.35 -15.62
C GLU A 181 -30.27 4.01 -16.27
#